data_d4a9122b28adc6bee18d9ec4b2e0d23e
#
_entry.id   d4a9122b28adc6bee18d9ec4b2e0d23e
#
_cell.length_a   1.000
_cell.length_b   1.000
_cell.length_c   1.000
_cell.angle_alpha   90.00
_cell.angle_beta   90.00
_cell.angle_gamma   90.00
#
_symmetry.space_group_name_H-M   'P 1'
#
loop_
_entity.id
_entity.type
_entity.pdbx_description
1 polymer ?
#
loop_
_entity_poly.entity_id
_entity_poly.type
_entity_poly.pdbx_seq_one_letter_code
_entity_poly.pdbx_strand_id
1 'polypeptide(L)'
;MNKPVFVLLVVSLVLYSCASTNKNYSPAKKYTARELQEDYSLLRNILEKKHPSLYWYTGKDSMDMYFDKYYTEIKDSMTEQQFGWKVIAPLTDKIHCGHTSFGMSRAYNNWAENKKFPSFPLFMKFWNDTMVVTANLNRKDSVLKRGTLIRSVNGLSNTALKDILFGYMTEDGMANNSNYIRLSSNFPYYHRNVFGISRNYAVTYLDGRGVERVMNVPVFDQRRDSGQRPKPAAPVKKEKRVTKKRRLQEMRSLAIDTTNNTAIITLNTFSSGRLRKFYRQTFRYIKKAGITHVVIDLRSNGGGRINFSTLLTKYVSRQNFKVADSSFAVAKSLRPFTRYVKNGFVNNLGLFFLTRKRDDGLYHFGHWERKVYKPKTKNHFSGNLYVLTNGSTFSASTIFCNAVKGQPGVVLAGEEAGGGWYGNNGILIPDIVLPNTHLRVRLPLFRLVQYNHAAKDGRGVMPDIYIGTDYNALMKGVDKKMMVVMQLIKEKNAGK
;
A
#
# COMPACT_ATOMS: atom_id res chain seq x y z
N MET A 1 -30.38 -20.65 33.40
CA MET A 1 -29.09 -19.92 33.35
C MET A 1 -29.37 -18.46 33.01
N ASN A 2 -29.03 -17.56 33.90
CA ASN A 2 -29.32 -16.13 33.72
C ASN A 2 -28.53 -15.55 32.55
N LYS A 3 -29.20 -14.83 31.65
CA LYS A 3 -28.61 -14.20 30.44
C LYS A 3 -27.30 -13.45 30.68
N PRO A 4 -27.07 -12.74 31.82
CA PRO A 4 -25.78 -12.07 32.07
C PRO A 4 -24.62 -13.04 32.32
N VAL A 5 -24.87 -14.22 32.91
CA VAL A 5 -23.82 -15.24 33.15
C VAL A 5 -23.34 -15.88 31.88
N PHE A 6 -24.23 -16.08 30.89
CA PHE A 6 -23.87 -16.61 29.56
C PHE A 6 -23.05 -15.63 28.78
N VAL A 7 -23.36 -14.34 28.85
CA VAL A 7 -22.58 -13.26 28.18
C VAL A 7 -21.19 -13.13 28.83
N LEU A 8 -21.06 -13.21 30.12
CA LEU A 8 -19.78 -13.18 30.82
C LEU A 8 -18.90 -14.41 30.49
N LEU A 9 -19.50 -15.59 30.33
CA LEU A 9 -18.79 -16.82 29.96
C LEU A 9 -18.30 -16.77 28.51
N VAL A 10 -19.08 -16.20 27.57
CA VAL A 10 -18.66 -15.98 26.21
C VAL A 10 -17.57 -14.91 26.10
N VAL A 11 -17.64 -13.85 26.89
CA VAL A 11 -16.60 -12.79 26.92
C VAL A 11 -15.31 -13.33 27.55
N SER A 12 -15.36 -14.18 28.58
CA SER A 12 -14.18 -14.78 29.20
C SER A 12 -13.49 -15.79 28.26
N LEU A 13 -14.24 -16.55 27.46
CA LEU A 13 -13.68 -17.47 26.44
C LEU A 13 -12.98 -16.74 25.28
N VAL A 14 -13.38 -15.51 24.97
CA VAL A 14 -12.73 -14.68 23.96
C VAL A 14 -11.39 -14.10 24.45
N LEU A 15 -11.21 -13.94 25.76
CA LEU A 15 -10.00 -13.40 26.38
C LEU A 15 -8.88 -14.44 26.54
N TYR A 16 -9.15 -15.74 26.44
CA TYR A 16 -8.15 -16.81 26.53
C TYR A 16 -7.46 -17.20 25.24
N SER A 17 -7.70 -16.49 24.14
CA SER A 17 -6.86 -16.59 22.92
C SER A 17 -5.58 -15.80 23.12
N CYS A 18 -4.84 -16.08 24.20
CA CYS A 18 -3.45 -15.66 24.32
C CYS A 18 -2.63 -16.39 23.28
N ALA A 19 -2.19 -15.65 22.27
CA ALA A 19 -1.16 -16.11 21.37
C ALA A 19 0.05 -16.58 22.20
N SER A 20 0.30 -17.86 22.24
CA SER A 20 1.60 -18.38 22.70
C SER A 20 2.66 -17.75 21.79
N THR A 21 3.36 -16.74 22.28
CA THR A 21 4.57 -16.25 21.65
C THR A 21 5.55 -17.42 21.68
N ASN A 22 5.77 -18.04 20.53
CA ASN A 22 6.74 -19.10 20.37
C ASN A 22 8.10 -18.51 20.74
N LYS A 23 8.53 -18.68 22.00
CA LYS A 23 9.83 -18.21 22.49
C LYS A 23 11.00 -18.85 21.76
N ASN A 24 10.77 -19.94 21.01
CA ASN A 24 11.75 -20.76 20.33
C ASN A 24 11.70 -20.66 18.80
N TYR A 25 11.34 -19.50 18.22
CA TYR A 25 11.37 -19.35 16.78
C TYR A 25 12.80 -19.38 16.24
N SER A 26 13.06 -20.25 15.26
CA SER A 26 14.33 -20.32 14.52
C SER A 26 14.12 -19.98 13.04
N PRO A 27 14.77 -18.95 12.50
CA PRO A 27 14.69 -18.62 11.07
C PRO A 27 15.37 -19.67 10.18
N ALA A 28 16.21 -20.51 10.78
CA ALA A 28 16.90 -21.60 10.11
C ALA A 28 16.08 -22.91 10.07
N LYS A 29 14.89 -22.94 10.70
CA LYS A 29 14.01 -24.11 10.63
C LYS A 29 13.75 -24.45 9.17
N LYS A 30 14.01 -25.73 8.83
CA LYS A 30 13.71 -26.32 7.53
C LYS A 30 12.37 -27.03 7.57
N TYR A 31 11.69 -27.01 6.45
CA TYR A 31 10.43 -27.72 6.23
C TYR A 31 10.63 -28.75 5.12
N THR A 32 9.97 -29.88 5.26
CA THR A 32 9.96 -30.91 4.23
C THR A 32 9.17 -30.45 2.99
N ALA A 33 9.50 -30.99 1.83
CA ALA A 33 8.74 -30.71 0.61
C ALA A 33 7.24 -30.97 0.81
N ARG A 34 6.89 -32.04 1.53
CA ARG A 34 5.49 -32.40 1.84
C ARG A 34 4.77 -31.32 2.66
N GLU A 35 5.37 -30.81 3.73
CA GLU A 35 4.77 -29.73 4.56
C GLU A 35 4.52 -28.46 3.72
N LEU A 36 5.45 -28.11 2.83
CA LEU A 36 5.33 -26.95 1.95
C LEU A 36 4.29 -27.13 0.86
N GLN A 37 4.19 -28.35 0.30
CA GLN A 37 3.18 -28.71 -0.69
C GLN A 37 1.77 -28.74 -0.09
N GLU A 38 1.61 -29.17 1.15
CA GLU A 38 0.35 -29.10 1.90
C GLU A 38 -0.07 -27.64 2.12
N ASP A 39 0.82 -26.77 2.55
CA ASP A 39 0.60 -25.33 2.70
C ASP A 39 0.20 -24.68 1.36
N TYR A 40 0.92 -25.00 0.30
CA TYR A 40 0.70 -24.47 -1.04
C TYR A 40 -0.67 -24.92 -1.61
N SER A 41 -0.96 -26.21 -1.53
CA SER A 41 -2.22 -26.79 -2.03
C SER A 41 -3.44 -26.22 -1.29
N LEU A 42 -3.30 -26.02 0.02
CA LEU A 42 -4.31 -25.33 0.81
C LEU A 42 -4.51 -23.89 0.34
N LEU A 43 -3.42 -23.14 0.11
CA LEU A 43 -3.48 -21.75 -0.37
C LEU A 43 -4.18 -21.68 -1.74
N ARG A 44 -3.77 -22.53 -2.71
CA ARG A 44 -4.41 -22.62 -4.03
C ARG A 44 -5.92 -22.86 -3.89
N ASN A 45 -6.32 -23.87 -3.12
CA ASN A 45 -7.72 -24.20 -2.90
C ASN A 45 -8.53 -23.04 -2.29
N ILE A 46 -7.94 -22.29 -1.34
CA ILE A 46 -8.62 -21.14 -0.75
C ILE A 46 -8.76 -20.02 -1.78
N LEU A 47 -7.70 -19.70 -2.53
CA LEU A 47 -7.72 -18.65 -3.55
C LEU A 47 -8.75 -18.98 -4.63
N GLU A 48 -8.75 -20.20 -5.19
CA GLU A 48 -9.70 -20.62 -6.22
C GLU A 48 -11.16 -20.52 -5.76
N LYS A 49 -11.46 -20.89 -4.51
CA LYS A 49 -12.83 -20.97 -4.00
C LYS A 49 -13.34 -19.70 -3.30
N LYS A 50 -12.46 -18.79 -2.91
CA LYS A 50 -12.84 -17.65 -2.05
C LYS A 50 -12.36 -16.30 -2.52
N HIS A 51 -11.36 -16.22 -3.44
CA HIS A 51 -10.86 -14.96 -3.93
C HIS A 51 -11.74 -14.43 -5.08
N PRO A 52 -12.42 -13.28 -4.94
CA PRO A 52 -13.42 -12.83 -5.92
C PRO A 52 -12.82 -12.31 -7.23
N SER A 53 -11.52 -12.10 -7.27
CA SER A 53 -10.81 -11.51 -8.40
C SER A 53 -9.58 -12.32 -8.82
N LEU A 54 -9.54 -13.62 -8.51
CA LEU A 54 -8.39 -14.46 -8.86
C LEU A 54 -8.10 -14.43 -10.35
N TYR A 55 -9.15 -14.41 -11.16
CA TYR A 55 -9.10 -14.43 -12.62
C TYR A 55 -9.51 -13.09 -13.26
N TRP A 56 -9.32 -11.98 -12.53
CA TRP A 56 -9.83 -10.68 -13.01
C TRP A 56 -8.94 -10.06 -14.08
N TYR A 57 -7.62 -10.12 -13.87
CA TYR A 57 -6.60 -9.60 -14.78
C TYR A 57 -5.76 -10.71 -15.41
N THR A 58 -5.57 -11.82 -14.71
CA THR A 58 -4.92 -13.03 -15.23
C THR A 58 -5.99 -14.07 -15.51
N GLY A 59 -6.09 -14.53 -16.76
CA GLY A 59 -7.06 -15.56 -17.14
C GLY A 59 -6.82 -16.88 -16.39
N LYS A 60 -7.85 -17.74 -16.37
CA LYS A 60 -7.82 -18.99 -15.60
C LYS A 60 -6.65 -19.88 -16.03
N ASP A 61 -6.47 -20.11 -17.33
CA ASP A 61 -5.44 -21.01 -17.85
C ASP A 61 -4.03 -20.51 -17.51
N SER A 62 -3.80 -19.17 -17.63
CA SER A 62 -2.54 -18.56 -17.22
C SER A 62 -2.32 -18.68 -15.70
N MET A 63 -3.38 -18.53 -14.90
CA MET A 63 -3.27 -18.65 -13.45
C MET A 63 -2.98 -20.09 -13.03
N ASP A 64 -3.61 -21.07 -13.69
CA ASP A 64 -3.35 -22.51 -13.48
C ASP A 64 -1.88 -22.84 -13.83
N MET A 65 -1.37 -22.33 -14.97
CA MET A 65 0.04 -22.46 -15.33
C MET A 65 0.96 -21.87 -14.26
N TYR A 66 0.62 -20.69 -13.69
CA TYR A 66 1.41 -20.11 -12.60
C TYR A 66 1.32 -20.94 -11.31
N PHE A 67 0.16 -21.48 -10.96
CA PHE A 67 0.04 -22.37 -9.83
C PHE A 67 0.96 -23.60 -10.00
N ASP A 68 0.93 -24.22 -11.17
CA ASP A 68 1.76 -25.41 -11.44
C ASP A 68 3.26 -25.04 -11.45
N LYS A 69 3.64 -23.94 -12.09
CA LYS A 69 5.01 -23.43 -12.09
C LYS A 69 5.56 -23.24 -10.68
N TYR A 70 4.85 -22.52 -9.81
CA TYR A 70 5.35 -22.25 -8.46
C TYR A 70 5.25 -23.47 -7.54
N TYR A 71 4.40 -24.44 -7.84
CA TYR A 71 4.43 -25.74 -7.16
C TYR A 71 5.74 -26.49 -7.43
N THR A 72 6.25 -26.48 -8.66
CA THR A 72 7.53 -27.14 -9.01
C THR A 72 8.76 -26.47 -8.40
N GLU A 73 8.65 -25.20 -7.99
CA GLU A 73 9.71 -24.48 -7.28
C GLU A 73 9.85 -24.91 -5.79
N ILE A 74 8.92 -25.69 -5.26
CA ILE A 74 8.98 -26.20 -3.90
C ILE A 74 10.05 -27.29 -3.83
N LYS A 75 11.08 -27.03 -2.98
CA LYS A 75 12.16 -27.98 -2.76
C LYS A 75 12.15 -28.43 -1.29
N ASP A 76 12.69 -29.61 -1.05
CA ASP A 76 12.92 -30.08 0.31
C ASP A 76 13.85 -29.13 1.06
N SER A 77 13.68 -29.07 2.39
CA SER A 77 14.58 -28.32 3.27
C SER A 77 14.57 -26.77 3.03
N MET A 78 13.53 -26.21 2.45
CA MET A 78 13.36 -24.74 2.41
C MET A 78 13.05 -24.19 3.80
N THR A 79 13.55 -22.99 4.09
CA THR A 79 13.09 -22.19 5.26
C THR A 79 11.78 -21.48 4.96
N GLU A 80 11.11 -21.00 6.01
CA GLU A 80 9.93 -20.12 5.88
C GLU A 80 10.20 -18.93 4.94
N GLN A 81 11.38 -18.30 5.07
CA GLN A 81 11.75 -17.15 4.23
C GLN A 81 11.95 -17.55 2.77
N GLN A 82 12.60 -18.68 2.52
CA GLN A 82 12.81 -19.18 1.16
C GLN A 82 11.48 -19.52 0.48
N PHE A 83 10.60 -20.25 1.16
CA PHE A 83 9.29 -20.59 0.63
C PHE A 83 8.45 -19.34 0.38
N GLY A 84 8.42 -18.38 1.34
CA GLY A 84 7.71 -17.13 1.18
C GLY A 84 8.16 -16.30 -0.02
N TRP A 85 9.48 -16.12 -0.17
CA TRP A 85 10.00 -15.23 -1.22
C TRP A 85 10.18 -15.90 -2.58
N LYS A 86 10.47 -17.21 -2.64
CA LYS A 86 10.69 -17.89 -3.93
C LYS A 86 9.40 -18.44 -4.54
N VAL A 87 8.38 -18.72 -3.70
CA VAL A 87 7.15 -19.38 -4.14
C VAL A 87 5.93 -18.48 -3.95
N ILE A 88 5.67 -18.01 -2.72
CA ILE A 88 4.40 -17.35 -2.42
C ILE A 88 4.36 -15.89 -2.92
N ALA A 89 5.44 -15.12 -2.75
CA ALA A 89 5.48 -13.72 -3.19
C ALA A 89 5.26 -13.58 -4.69
N PRO A 90 6.03 -14.28 -5.57
CA PRO A 90 5.83 -14.16 -7.01
C PRO A 90 4.50 -14.77 -7.48
N LEU A 91 3.94 -15.78 -6.78
CA LEU A 91 2.61 -16.29 -7.07
C LEU A 91 1.54 -15.22 -6.81
N THR A 92 1.60 -14.52 -5.66
CA THR A 92 0.60 -13.49 -5.32
C THR A 92 0.65 -12.29 -6.25
N ASP A 93 1.80 -11.97 -6.82
CA ASP A 93 1.96 -10.97 -7.86
C ASP A 93 1.11 -11.28 -9.10
N LYS A 94 1.09 -12.54 -9.56
CA LYS A 94 0.34 -12.96 -10.77
C LYS A 94 -1.18 -12.81 -10.68
N ILE A 95 -1.72 -12.56 -9.50
CA ILE A 95 -3.15 -12.26 -9.30
C ILE A 95 -3.51 -10.83 -9.73
N HIS A 96 -2.52 -9.91 -9.76
CA HIS A 96 -2.72 -8.49 -10.03
C HIS A 96 -3.79 -7.85 -9.13
N CYS A 97 -3.71 -8.18 -7.83
CA CYS A 97 -4.58 -7.63 -6.80
C CYS A 97 -3.73 -7.00 -5.68
N GLY A 98 -3.71 -5.68 -5.60
CA GLY A 98 -2.92 -4.95 -4.61
C GLY A 98 -3.36 -5.18 -3.15
N HIS A 99 -4.51 -5.80 -2.94
CA HIS A 99 -4.99 -6.23 -1.63
C HIS A 99 -4.62 -7.68 -1.28
N THR A 100 -4.06 -8.45 -2.24
CA THR A 100 -3.56 -9.81 -2.03
C THR A 100 -2.06 -9.79 -1.95
N SER A 101 -1.50 -10.03 -0.79
CA SER A 101 -0.05 -10.00 -0.58
C SER A 101 0.36 -11.02 0.46
N PHE A 102 1.55 -11.57 0.31
CA PHE A 102 2.10 -12.44 1.34
C PHE A 102 2.73 -11.67 2.50
N GLY A 103 2.86 -12.31 3.63
CA GLY A 103 3.60 -11.82 4.79
C GLY A 103 4.20 -12.96 5.59
N MET A 104 5.37 -12.73 6.16
CA MET A 104 6.02 -13.67 7.05
C MET A 104 5.15 -14.01 8.27
N SER A 105 5.40 -15.15 8.91
CA SER A 105 4.71 -15.53 10.13
C SER A 105 4.84 -14.46 11.22
N ARG A 106 3.94 -14.48 12.20
CA ARG A 106 4.07 -13.59 13.37
C ARG A 106 5.34 -13.87 14.15
N ALA A 107 5.71 -15.13 14.27
CA ALA A 107 6.92 -15.55 14.97
C ALA A 107 8.17 -14.96 14.30
N TYR A 108 8.27 -15.05 12.96
CA TYR A 108 9.33 -14.38 12.20
C TYR A 108 9.34 -12.86 12.46
N ASN A 109 8.19 -12.20 12.34
CA ASN A 109 8.14 -10.74 12.49
C ASN A 109 8.57 -10.30 13.90
N ASN A 110 8.11 -10.98 14.96
CA ASN A 110 8.54 -10.71 16.33
C ASN A 110 10.05 -10.95 16.53
N TRP A 111 10.58 -12.03 15.94
CA TRP A 111 12.02 -12.32 15.97
C TRP A 111 12.82 -11.25 15.21
N ALA A 112 12.34 -10.80 14.06
CA ALA A 112 13.02 -9.84 13.19
C ALA A 112 12.93 -8.37 13.67
N GLU A 113 11.95 -8.02 14.51
CA GLU A 113 11.60 -6.64 14.89
C GLU A 113 12.80 -5.82 15.37
N ASN A 114 13.67 -6.43 16.19
CA ASN A 114 14.86 -5.76 16.73
C ASN A 114 16.17 -6.26 16.11
N LYS A 115 16.11 -7.04 15.02
CA LYS A 115 17.30 -7.55 14.35
C LYS A 115 17.84 -6.56 13.34
N LYS A 116 19.16 -6.47 13.30
CA LYS A 116 19.89 -5.69 12.32
C LYS A 116 20.44 -6.64 11.28
N PHE A 117 19.87 -6.58 10.09
CA PHE A 117 20.29 -7.42 8.99
C PHE A 117 21.32 -6.70 8.13
N PRO A 118 22.36 -7.39 7.63
CA PRO A 118 23.18 -6.86 6.56
C PRO A 118 22.29 -6.50 5.35
N SER A 119 22.67 -5.47 4.62
CA SER A 119 21.85 -4.99 3.50
C SER A 119 22.68 -4.31 2.42
N PHE A 120 22.10 -4.21 1.23
CA PHE A 120 22.62 -3.33 0.20
C PHE A 120 22.75 -1.91 0.76
N PRO A 121 23.86 -1.20 0.54
CA PRO A 121 24.16 0.03 1.27
C PRO A 121 23.44 1.27 0.77
N LEU A 122 22.85 1.26 -0.45
CA LEU A 122 22.25 2.44 -1.05
C LEU A 122 20.74 2.40 -0.97
N PHE A 123 20.13 3.50 -0.55
CA PHE A 123 18.73 3.82 -0.83
C PHE A 123 18.66 4.58 -2.13
N MET A 124 17.70 4.23 -2.98
CA MET A 124 17.57 4.80 -4.32
C MET A 124 16.14 5.20 -4.60
N LYS A 125 15.94 6.27 -5.35
CA LYS A 125 14.66 6.64 -5.96
C LYS A 125 14.60 6.06 -7.37
N PHE A 126 13.49 5.38 -7.65
CA PHE A 126 13.18 4.79 -8.95
C PHE A 126 12.04 5.57 -9.61
N TRP A 127 12.20 5.87 -10.89
CA TRP A 127 11.11 6.29 -11.79
C TRP A 127 11.52 6.02 -13.24
N ASN A 128 10.60 5.52 -14.04
CA ASN A 128 10.89 5.03 -15.39
C ASN A 128 12.14 4.13 -15.37
N ASP A 129 13.14 4.44 -16.20
CA ASP A 129 14.42 3.72 -16.26
C ASP A 129 15.54 4.42 -15.49
N THR A 130 15.18 5.25 -14.53
CA THR A 130 16.13 6.04 -13.76
C THR A 130 16.25 5.52 -12.33
N MET A 131 17.48 5.41 -11.83
CA MET A 131 17.86 5.03 -10.48
C MET A 131 18.80 6.09 -9.90
N VAL A 132 18.41 6.76 -8.82
CA VAL A 132 19.21 7.84 -8.19
C VAL A 132 19.43 7.54 -6.72
N VAL A 133 20.66 7.64 -6.26
CA VAL A 133 21.00 7.50 -4.83
C VAL A 133 20.32 8.62 -4.03
N THR A 134 19.53 8.23 -3.04
CA THR A 134 18.89 9.16 -2.08
C THR A 134 19.61 9.18 -0.73
N ALA A 135 20.22 8.05 -0.34
CA ALA A 135 21.07 7.95 0.84
C ALA A 135 22.05 6.78 0.69
N ASN A 136 23.23 6.93 1.24
CA ASN A 136 24.24 5.89 1.38
C ASN A 136 24.46 5.59 2.86
N LEU A 137 24.29 4.32 3.26
CA LEU A 137 24.54 3.88 4.64
C LEU A 137 26.03 3.91 4.99
N ASN A 138 26.91 3.71 3.99
CA ASN A 138 28.35 3.94 4.15
C ASN A 138 28.66 5.44 4.01
N ARG A 139 28.71 6.12 5.14
CA ARG A 139 28.92 7.58 5.19
C ARG A 139 30.34 8.04 4.80
N LYS A 140 31.31 7.11 4.77
CA LYS A 140 32.67 7.38 4.31
C LYS A 140 32.81 7.36 2.80
N ASP A 141 31.82 6.81 2.09
CA ASP A 141 31.82 6.80 0.64
C ASP A 141 31.60 8.21 0.09
N SER A 142 32.65 8.74 -0.55
CA SER A 142 32.65 10.06 -1.16
C SER A 142 32.18 10.07 -2.61
N VAL A 143 31.93 8.89 -3.20
CA VAL A 143 31.56 8.71 -4.62
C VAL A 143 30.06 8.57 -4.79
N LEU A 144 29.46 7.55 -4.18
CA LEU A 144 28.03 7.25 -4.34
C LEU A 144 27.18 8.08 -3.36
N LYS A 145 27.15 9.38 -3.60
CA LYS A 145 26.42 10.37 -2.78
C LYS A 145 24.96 10.51 -3.25
N ARG A 146 24.16 11.22 -2.45
CA ARG A 146 22.84 11.67 -2.89
C ARG A 146 22.95 12.38 -4.24
N GLY A 147 22.15 11.94 -5.22
CA GLY A 147 22.16 12.48 -6.58
C GLY A 147 22.94 11.64 -7.59
N THR A 148 23.80 10.71 -7.15
CA THR A 148 24.51 9.84 -8.11
C THR A 148 23.52 8.99 -8.88
N LEU A 149 23.61 9.03 -10.21
CA LEU A 149 22.82 8.21 -11.13
C LEU A 149 23.45 6.81 -11.22
N ILE A 150 22.67 5.80 -10.93
CA ILE A 150 23.06 4.39 -11.03
C ILE A 150 22.55 3.82 -12.36
N ARG A 151 23.39 3.03 -13.04
CA ARG A 151 23.08 2.38 -14.32
C ARG A 151 22.80 0.90 -14.16
N SER A 152 23.55 0.23 -13.26
CA SER A 152 23.36 -1.20 -12.99
C SER A 152 23.81 -1.57 -11.59
N VAL A 153 23.30 -2.70 -11.11
CA VAL A 153 23.77 -3.38 -9.88
C VAL A 153 24.01 -4.83 -10.23
N ASN A 154 25.24 -5.33 -9.98
CA ASN A 154 25.67 -6.69 -10.32
C ASN A 154 25.37 -7.07 -11.78
N GLY A 155 25.57 -6.15 -12.72
CA GLY A 155 25.32 -6.34 -14.15
C GLY A 155 23.84 -6.20 -14.57
N LEU A 156 22.90 -6.13 -13.63
CA LEU A 156 21.50 -5.91 -13.96
C LEU A 156 21.23 -4.40 -14.20
N SER A 157 20.76 -4.06 -15.39
CA SER A 157 20.33 -2.71 -15.71
C SER A 157 19.16 -2.23 -14.83
N ASN A 158 18.90 -0.93 -14.80
CA ASN A 158 17.78 -0.35 -14.05
C ASN A 158 16.45 -1.02 -14.40
N THR A 159 16.18 -1.22 -15.69
CA THR A 159 14.95 -1.85 -16.16
C THR A 159 14.88 -3.31 -15.72
N ALA A 160 15.93 -4.11 -15.96
CA ALA A 160 15.97 -5.51 -15.58
C ALA A 160 15.81 -5.70 -14.04
N LEU A 161 16.52 -4.88 -13.27
CA LEU A 161 16.44 -4.91 -11.81
C LEU A 161 15.04 -4.56 -11.30
N LYS A 162 14.43 -3.52 -11.87
CA LYS A 162 13.06 -3.10 -11.58
C LYS A 162 12.06 -4.22 -11.92
N ASP A 163 12.13 -4.77 -13.12
CA ASP A 163 11.17 -5.76 -13.60
C ASP A 163 11.22 -7.05 -12.77
N ILE A 164 12.43 -7.52 -12.43
CA ILE A 164 12.59 -8.64 -11.50
C ILE A 164 11.95 -8.32 -10.15
N LEU A 165 12.25 -7.16 -9.56
CA LEU A 165 11.76 -6.81 -8.22
C LEU A 165 10.25 -6.54 -8.19
N PHE A 166 9.68 -6.01 -9.26
CA PHE A 166 8.22 -5.81 -9.38
C PHE A 166 7.46 -7.13 -9.37
N GLY A 167 8.03 -8.22 -9.91
CA GLY A 167 7.45 -9.56 -9.83
C GLY A 167 7.27 -10.13 -8.41
N TYR A 168 7.65 -9.37 -7.37
CA TYR A 168 7.45 -9.70 -5.96
C TYR A 168 6.54 -8.69 -5.24
N MET A 169 5.90 -7.78 -5.99
CA MET A 169 5.12 -6.65 -5.45
C MET A 169 3.75 -6.60 -6.10
N THR A 170 2.72 -6.91 -5.35
CA THR A 170 1.35 -6.92 -5.86
C THR A 170 0.80 -5.52 -6.11
N GLU A 171 0.06 -5.33 -7.21
CA GLU A 171 -0.68 -4.10 -7.57
C GLU A 171 -2.09 -4.42 -8.05
N ASP A 172 -2.95 -3.42 -8.18
CA ASP A 172 -4.27 -3.59 -8.81
C ASP A 172 -4.13 -3.48 -10.33
N GLY A 173 -4.33 -4.59 -11.04
CA GLY A 173 -4.18 -4.66 -12.50
C GLY A 173 -2.75 -4.33 -12.95
N MET A 174 -2.61 -3.26 -13.73
CA MET A 174 -1.34 -2.73 -14.25
C MET A 174 -0.93 -1.41 -13.58
N ALA A 175 -1.56 -1.02 -12.46
CA ALA A 175 -1.30 0.23 -11.75
C ALA A 175 0.00 0.14 -10.92
N ASN A 176 1.12 -0.12 -11.58
CA ASN A 176 2.42 -0.42 -10.97
C ASN A 176 3.12 0.81 -10.35
N ASN A 177 2.52 2.01 -10.43
CA ASN A 177 3.11 3.22 -9.83
C ASN A 177 3.33 3.08 -8.31
N SER A 178 2.52 2.26 -7.63
CA SER A 178 2.73 1.90 -6.22
C SER A 178 4.04 1.14 -6.00
N ASN A 179 4.47 0.32 -6.97
CA ASN A 179 5.68 -0.50 -6.91
C ASN A 179 6.93 0.38 -6.95
N TYR A 180 6.95 1.45 -7.79
CA TYR A 180 8.03 2.44 -7.78
C TYR A 180 8.23 3.09 -6.41
N ILE A 181 7.14 3.44 -5.72
CA ILE A 181 7.22 4.05 -4.39
C ILE A 181 7.70 3.06 -3.35
N ARG A 182 7.15 1.83 -3.35
CA ARG A 182 7.56 0.77 -2.43
C ARG A 182 9.03 0.40 -2.61
N LEU A 183 9.46 0.23 -3.87
CA LEU A 183 10.85 -0.07 -4.21
C LEU A 183 11.77 1.06 -3.77
N SER A 184 11.45 2.31 -4.09
CA SER A 184 12.24 3.49 -3.69
C SER A 184 12.37 3.61 -2.17
N SER A 185 11.33 3.26 -1.43
CA SER A 185 11.34 3.36 0.03
C SER A 185 12.09 2.22 0.71
N ASN A 186 12.17 1.05 0.06
CA ASN A 186 12.65 -0.18 0.70
C ASN A 186 13.56 -1.03 -0.19
N PHE A 187 14.31 -0.42 -1.12
CA PHE A 187 15.18 -1.15 -2.05
C PHE A 187 16.10 -2.16 -1.35
N PRO A 188 16.84 -1.82 -0.27
CA PRO A 188 17.71 -2.77 0.41
C PRO A 188 16.96 -4.01 0.95
N TYR A 189 15.71 -3.84 1.36
CA TYR A 189 14.88 -4.95 1.84
C TYR A 189 14.49 -5.90 0.69
N TYR A 190 13.98 -5.38 -0.42
CA TYR A 190 13.61 -6.20 -1.58
C TYR A 190 14.82 -6.86 -2.19
N HIS A 191 15.89 -6.12 -2.39
CA HIS A 191 17.15 -6.66 -2.93
C HIS A 191 17.65 -7.86 -2.11
N ARG A 192 17.72 -7.70 -0.78
CA ARG A 192 18.17 -8.78 0.11
C ARG A 192 17.29 -10.03 0.02
N ASN A 193 15.97 -9.85 -0.03
CA ASN A 193 15.04 -10.98 0.01
C ASN A 193 14.95 -11.72 -1.33
N VAL A 194 15.18 -11.04 -2.44
CA VAL A 194 15.11 -11.61 -3.80
C VAL A 194 16.46 -12.15 -4.24
N PHE A 195 17.53 -11.36 -4.10
CA PHE A 195 18.87 -11.72 -4.58
C PHE A 195 19.78 -12.29 -3.49
N GLY A 196 19.40 -12.16 -2.23
CA GLY A 196 20.26 -12.53 -1.10
C GLY A 196 21.26 -11.43 -0.73
N ILE A 197 22.28 -11.81 0.06
CA ILE A 197 23.33 -10.93 0.56
C ILE A 197 24.65 -11.36 -0.06
N SER A 198 25.35 -10.42 -0.69
CA SER A 198 26.72 -10.57 -1.18
C SER A 198 27.68 -9.73 -0.33
N ARG A 199 28.96 -10.13 -0.26
CA ARG A 199 29.98 -9.34 0.45
C ARG A 199 30.18 -7.97 -0.19
N ASN A 200 30.17 -7.93 -1.54
CA ASN A 200 30.31 -6.74 -2.36
C ASN A 200 29.28 -6.74 -3.48
N TYR A 201 28.96 -5.57 -3.98
CA TYR A 201 28.04 -5.34 -5.09
C TYR A 201 28.77 -4.50 -6.14
N ALA A 202 28.84 -4.98 -7.38
CA ALA A 202 29.31 -4.19 -8.50
C ALA A 202 28.24 -3.16 -8.88
N VAL A 203 28.54 -1.89 -8.71
CA VAL A 203 27.61 -0.77 -9.01
C VAL A 203 28.19 0.04 -10.14
N THR A 204 27.49 0.10 -11.28
CA THR A 204 27.79 1.03 -12.37
C THR A 204 27.04 2.33 -12.16
N TYR A 205 27.74 3.44 -12.21
CA TYR A 205 27.20 4.79 -11.99
C TYR A 205 27.74 5.81 -12.98
N LEU A 206 27.09 6.96 -13.09
CA LEU A 206 27.61 8.10 -13.83
C LEU A 206 28.41 9.00 -12.89
N ASP A 207 29.66 9.29 -13.27
CA ASP A 207 30.48 10.27 -12.55
C ASP A 207 30.02 11.72 -12.87
N GLY A 208 30.67 12.72 -12.24
CA GLY A 208 30.33 14.13 -12.43
C GLY A 208 30.54 14.66 -13.86
N ARG A 209 31.18 13.88 -14.74
CA ARG A 209 31.37 14.20 -16.16
C ARG A 209 30.42 13.43 -17.07
N GLY A 210 29.51 12.62 -16.47
CA GLY A 210 28.58 11.77 -17.22
C GLY A 210 29.22 10.48 -17.80
N VAL A 211 30.42 10.12 -17.37
CA VAL A 211 31.11 8.90 -17.79
C VAL A 211 30.72 7.74 -16.87
N GLU A 212 30.46 6.58 -17.46
CA GLU A 212 30.15 5.37 -16.71
C GLU A 212 31.41 4.86 -15.99
N ARG A 213 31.24 4.57 -14.72
CA ARG A 213 32.26 3.98 -13.83
C ARG A 213 31.66 2.80 -13.07
N VAL A 214 32.53 1.84 -12.74
CA VAL A 214 32.16 0.70 -11.93
C VAL A 214 32.87 0.77 -10.59
N MET A 215 32.14 0.52 -9.51
CA MET A 215 32.66 0.49 -8.16
C MET A 215 32.14 -0.74 -7.41
N ASN A 216 33.03 -1.44 -6.71
CA ASN A 216 32.64 -2.50 -5.77
C ASN A 216 32.26 -1.90 -4.42
N VAL A 217 30.99 -2.02 -4.07
CA VAL A 217 30.42 -1.45 -2.85
C VAL A 217 30.23 -2.57 -1.82
N PRO A 218 30.84 -2.49 -0.64
CA PRO A 218 30.70 -3.52 0.40
C PRO A 218 29.29 -3.52 0.98
N VAL A 219 28.83 -4.69 1.40
CA VAL A 219 27.60 -4.83 2.19
C VAL A 219 27.66 -3.98 3.45
N PHE A 220 26.58 -3.27 3.74
CA PHE A 220 26.44 -2.57 5.01
C PHE A 220 25.97 -3.53 6.10
N ASP A 221 26.75 -3.69 7.17
CA ASP A 221 26.36 -4.41 8.39
C ASP A 221 26.44 -3.48 9.58
N GLN A 222 25.27 -3.09 10.10
CA GLN A 222 25.22 -2.15 11.22
C GLN A 222 25.98 -2.65 12.46
N ARG A 223 26.14 -3.94 12.66
CA ARG A 223 26.87 -4.53 13.80
C ARG A 223 28.37 -4.26 13.69
N ARG A 224 28.92 -4.39 12.48
CA ARG A 224 30.33 -4.13 12.15
C ARG A 224 30.59 -2.66 11.95
N ASP A 225 29.70 -1.98 11.23
CA ASP A 225 29.89 -0.61 10.73
C ASP A 225 29.34 0.44 11.70
N SER A 226 28.90 0.06 12.90
CA SER A 226 28.37 0.97 13.94
C SER A 226 29.37 2.01 14.39
N GLY A 227 30.68 1.74 14.31
CA GLY A 227 31.75 2.71 14.58
C GLY A 227 31.84 3.86 13.57
N GLN A 228 31.15 3.75 12.42
CA GLN A 228 31.07 4.80 11.39
C GLN A 228 29.97 5.84 11.67
N ARG A 229 29.14 5.63 12.67
CA ARG A 229 28.19 6.66 13.12
C ARG A 229 28.93 7.66 13.98
N PRO A 230 28.76 8.98 13.75
CA PRO A 230 29.13 9.95 14.77
C PRO A 230 28.49 9.50 16.09
N LYS A 231 29.28 9.41 17.17
CA LYS A 231 28.69 9.22 18.49
C LYS A 231 27.56 10.25 18.64
N PRO A 232 26.34 9.85 19.02
CA PRO A 232 25.32 10.85 19.30
C PRO A 232 25.91 11.83 20.30
N ALA A 233 25.95 13.11 19.97
CA ALA A 233 26.29 14.13 20.93
C ALA A 233 25.23 14.08 22.03
N ALA A 234 25.63 13.60 23.22
CA ALA A 234 24.81 13.33 24.39
C ALA A 234 23.86 12.10 24.29
N PRO A 235 23.50 11.45 25.39
CA PRO A 235 22.54 10.39 25.42
C PRO A 235 21.23 10.90 24.81
N VAL A 236 20.79 10.26 23.72
CA VAL A 236 19.47 10.53 23.14
C VAL A 236 18.49 10.35 24.28
N LYS A 237 18.01 11.46 24.85
CA LYS A 237 16.88 11.43 25.82
C LYS A 237 15.85 10.53 25.20
N LYS A 238 15.47 9.44 25.92
CA LYS A 238 14.42 8.49 25.51
C LYS A 238 13.36 9.29 24.75
N GLU A 239 13.13 8.99 23.47
CA GLU A 239 12.22 9.78 22.64
C GLU A 239 10.95 10.04 23.44
N LYS A 240 10.69 11.30 23.75
CA LYS A 240 9.49 11.68 24.51
C LYS A 240 8.33 11.05 23.79
N ARG A 241 7.58 10.19 24.50
CA ARG A 241 6.40 9.48 24.01
C ARG A 241 5.64 10.41 23.05
N VAL A 242 5.60 10.09 21.76
CA VAL A 242 5.01 10.95 20.72
C VAL A 242 3.64 11.41 21.19
N THR A 243 3.45 12.70 21.37
CA THR A 243 2.22 13.24 21.93
C THR A 243 1.04 12.91 21.02
N LYS A 244 -0.14 12.73 21.60
CA LYS A 244 -1.37 12.49 20.84
C LYS A 244 -1.59 13.56 19.75
N LYS A 245 -1.21 14.81 20.01
CA LYS A 245 -1.27 15.92 19.07
C LYS A 245 -0.36 15.66 17.87
N ARG A 246 0.90 15.30 18.08
CA ARG A 246 1.86 14.99 17.01
C ARG A 246 1.43 13.80 16.17
N ARG A 247 0.96 12.70 16.80
CA ARG A 247 0.38 11.56 16.06
C ARG A 247 -0.80 11.95 15.18
N LEU A 248 -1.66 12.85 15.65
CA LEU A 248 -2.78 13.34 14.86
C LEU A 248 -2.31 14.22 13.70
N GLN A 249 -1.27 15.06 13.90
CA GLN A 249 -0.68 15.87 12.84
C GLN A 249 -0.01 15.03 11.76
N GLU A 250 0.65 13.93 12.14
CA GLU A 250 1.22 12.96 11.20
C GLU A 250 0.16 12.25 10.35
N MET A 251 -1.07 12.06 10.86
CA MET A 251 -2.17 11.43 10.12
C MET A 251 -2.93 12.42 9.23
N ARG A 252 -3.03 13.67 9.68
CA ARG A 252 -3.81 14.72 9.02
C ARG A 252 -3.36 16.11 9.46
N SER A 253 -3.37 17.07 8.55
CA SER A 253 -3.08 18.47 8.87
C SER A 253 -3.90 19.42 8.01
N LEU A 254 -3.98 20.66 8.45
CA LEU A 254 -4.53 21.80 7.72
C LEU A 254 -3.50 22.92 7.77
N ALA A 255 -3.12 23.44 6.62
CA ALA A 255 -2.36 24.68 6.46
C ALA A 255 -3.19 25.67 5.65
N ILE A 256 -3.00 26.95 5.93
CA ILE A 256 -3.68 28.05 5.22
C ILE A 256 -2.65 28.92 4.56
N ASP A 257 -2.78 29.10 3.27
CA ASP A 257 -2.07 30.13 2.50
C ASP A 257 -3.04 31.30 2.29
N THR A 258 -2.83 32.35 3.10
CA THR A 258 -3.66 33.56 3.05
C THR A 258 -3.42 34.37 1.80
N THR A 259 -2.20 34.34 1.25
CA THR A 259 -1.84 35.07 0.03
C THR A 259 -2.63 34.56 -1.19
N ASN A 260 -2.81 33.26 -1.28
CA ASN A 260 -3.52 32.63 -2.41
C ASN A 260 -4.94 32.19 -2.04
N ASN A 261 -5.45 32.61 -0.87
CA ASN A 261 -6.78 32.21 -0.36
C ASN A 261 -7.04 30.70 -0.44
N THR A 262 -6.05 29.91 0.00
CA THR A 262 -6.00 28.45 -0.19
C THR A 262 -5.91 27.70 1.14
N ALA A 263 -6.72 26.64 1.29
CA ALA A 263 -6.56 25.67 2.36
C ALA A 263 -5.89 24.38 1.84
N ILE A 264 -4.81 23.96 2.46
CA ILE A 264 -4.06 22.73 2.15
C ILE A 264 -4.39 21.70 3.21
N ILE A 265 -5.10 20.64 2.82
CA ILE A 265 -5.54 19.54 3.67
C ILE A 265 -4.66 18.32 3.34
N THR A 266 -3.74 17.93 4.21
CA THR A 266 -2.97 16.69 4.06
C THR A 266 -3.66 15.56 4.80
N LEU A 267 -3.87 14.44 4.14
CA LEU A 267 -4.48 13.24 4.71
C LEU A 267 -3.60 12.03 4.39
N ASN A 268 -2.90 11.50 5.39
CA ASN A 268 -2.01 10.35 5.21
C ASN A 268 -2.71 9.00 5.45
N THR A 269 -3.96 9.00 5.89
CA THR A 269 -4.75 7.78 6.08
C THR A 269 -6.25 8.08 6.20
N PHE A 270 -7.07 7.13 5.75
CA PHE A 270 -8.49 7.05 6.07
C PHE A 270 -8.82 6.06 7.19
N SER A 271 -7.82 5.47 7.86
CA SER A 271 -8.07 4.47 8.93
C SER A 271 -8.37 5.08 10.28
N SER A 272 -7.76 6.22 10.62
CA SER A 272 -7.76 6.82 11.95
C SER A 272 -7.59 8.35 11.88
N GLY A 273 -7.31 9.02 13.00
CA GLY A 273 -7.02 10.46 13.01
C GLY A 273 -8.22 11.34 13.39
N ARG A 274 -9.29 10.78 13.97
CA ARG A 274 -10.51 11.53 14.36
C ARG A 274 -11.10 12.32 13.19
N LEU A 275 -11.10 11.76 11.98
CA LEU A 275 -11.38 12.43 10.71
C LEU A 275 -12.76 13.12 10.68
N ARG A 276 -13.83 12.52 11.30
CA ARG A 276 -15.14 13.19 11.36
C ARG A 276 -15.08 14.57 12.02
N LYS A 277 -14.37 14.67 13.16
CA LYS A 277 -14.20 15.94 13.88
C LYS A 277 -13.33 16.89 13.06
N PHE A 278 -12.26 16.39 12.49
CA PHE A 278 -11.33 17.15 11.66
C PHE A 278 -12.05 17.77 10.44
N TYR A 279 -12.74 16.98 9.62
CA TYR A 279 -13.47 17.49 8.46
C TYR A 279 -14.50 18.55 8.86
N ARG A 280 -15.28 18.28 9.92
CA ARG A 280 -16.28 19.26 10.39
C ARG A 280 -15.65 20.59 10.79
N GLN A 281 -14.51 20.59 11.46
CA GLN A 281 -13.80 21.79 11.89
C GLN A 281 -13.16 22.51 10.71
N THR A 282 -12.46 21.76 9.86
CA THR A 282 -11.77 22.26 8.65
C THR A 282 -12.75 22.93 7.69
N PHE A 283 -13.83 22.26 7.30
CA PHE A 283 -14.78 22.84 6.34
C PHE A 283 -15.66 23.93 6.94
N ARG A 284 -15.85 23.95 8.27
CA ARG A 284 -16.43 25.12 8.95
C ARG A 284 -15.50 26.33 8.85
N TYR A 285 -14.20 26.14 9.10
CA TYR A 285 -13.21 27.20 8.98
C TYR A 285 -13.12 27.71 7.54
N ILE A 286 -12.99 26.83 6.54
CA ILE A 286 -12.94 27.15 5.11
C ILE A 286 -14.13 28.05 4.74
N LYS A 287 -15.34 27.65 5.13
CA LYS A 287 -16.56 28.45 4.86
C LYS A 287 -16.53 29.82 5.55
N LYS A 288 -16.16 29.87 6.84
CA LYS A 288 -16.10 31.13 7.62
C LYS A 288 -15.06 32.09 7.07
N ALA A 289 -13.90 31.58 6.65
CA ALA A 289 -12.80 32.37 6.12
C ALA A 289 -12.94 32.73 4.63
N GLY A 290 -14.02 32.32 3.96
CA GLY A 290 -14.23 32.61 2.53
C GLY A 290 -13.15 32.01 1.61
N ILE A 291 -12.56 30.87 1.98
CA ILE A 291 -11.51 30.19 1.18
C ILE A 291 -12.09 29.75 -0.16
N THR A 292 -11.41 30.09 -1.24
CA THR A 292 -11.85 29.80 -2.62
C THR A 292 -11.12 28.61 -3.26
N HIS A 293 -9.96 28.21 -2.72
CA HIS A 293 -9.18 27.09 -3.22
C HIS A 293 -8.90 26.08 -2.11
N VAL A 294 -9.08 24.80 -2.40
CA VAL A 294 -8.72 23.70 -1.49
C VAL A 294 -7.79 22.74 -2.22
N VAL A 295 -6.64 22.46 -1.62
CA VAL A 295 -5.74 21.38 -2.03
C VAL A 295 -5.93 20.22 -1.07
N ILE A 296 -6.24 19.02 -1.55
CA ILE A 296 -6.28 17.78 -0.77
C ILE A 296 -5.08 16.92 -1.18
N ASP A 297 -4.11 16.77 -0.29
CA ASP A 297 -2.93 15.93 -0.52
C ASP A 297 -3.18 14.50 -0.04
N LEU A 298 -3.26 13.56 -0.99
CA LEU A 298 -3.44 12.13 -0.76
C LEU A 298 -2.20 11.31 -1.14
N ARG A 299 -1.06 11.93 -1.45
CA ARG A 299 0.15 11.26 -1.94
C ARG A 299 0.77 10.27 -0.93
N SER A 300 0.39 10.33 0.33
CA SER A 300 0.80 9.36 1.37
C SER A 300 -0.37 8.53 1.90
N ASN A 301 -1.52 8.52 1.22
CA ASN A 301 -2.73 7.90 1.72
C ASN A 301 -3.03 6.55 1.06
N GLY A 302 -2.58 5.46 1.68
CA GLY A 302 -2.87 4.09 1.26
C GLY A 302 -4.32 3.63 1.48
N GLY A 303 -5.24 4.54 1.84
CA GLY A 303 -6.65 4.21 2.04
C GLY A 303 -7.04 4.01 3.51
N GLY A 304 -7.98 3.11 3.74
CA GLY A 304 -8.55 2.80 5.05
C GLY A 304 -10.07 2.64 4.99
N ARG A 305 -10.78 3.27 5.90
CA ARG A 305 -12.25 3.14 6.00
C ARG A 305 -12.95 3.94 4.91
N ILE A 306 -13.68 3.29 4.03
CA ILE A 306 -14.47 3.92 2.96
C ILE A 306 -15.42 5.00 3.50
N ASN A 307 -15.98 4.81 4.70
CA ASN A 307 -16.85 5.81 5.33
C ASN A 307 -16.17 7.17 5.57
N PHE A 308 -14.85 7.22 5.70
CA PHE A 308 -14.13 8.48 5.85
C PHE A 308 -13.82 9.12 4.50
N SER A 309 -13.54 8.32 3.47
CA SER A 309 -13.40 8.85 2.11
C SER A 309 -14.74 9.37 1.57
N THR A 310 -15.83 8.61 1.72
CA THR A 310 -17.17 9.07 1.33
C THR A 310 -17.63 10.31 2.11
N LEU A 311 -17.28 10.40 3.41
CA LEU A 311 -17.58 11.61 4.19
C LEU A 311 -16.82 12.82 3.67
N LEU A 312 -15.55 12.68 3.28
CA LEU A 312 -14.79 13.76 2.65
C LEU A 312 -15.41 14.15 1.31
N THR A 313 -15.74 13.15 0.47
CA THR A 313 -16.44 13.39 -0.81
C THR A 313 -17.71 14.21 -0.62
N LYS A 314 -18.51 13.92 0.40
CA LYS A 314 -19.74 14.71 0.70
C LYS A 314 -19.47 16.18 1.00
N TYR A 315 -18.27 16.57 1.45
CA TYR A 315 -17.92 17.97 1.68
C TYR A 315 -17.53 18.72 0.40
N VAL A 316 -17.10 18.00 -0.66
CA VAL A 316 -16.50 18.62 -1.85
C VAL A 316 -17.16 18.25 -3.18
N SER A 317 -17.98 17.20 -3.22
CA SER A 317 -18.63 16.75 -4.46
C SER A 317 -19.71 17.75 -4.92
N ARG A 318 -19.77 17.99 -6.22
CA ARG A 318 -20.76 18.86 -6.87
C ARG A 318 -22.08 18.17 -7.16
N GLN A 319 -22.08 16.86 -7.11
CA GLN A 319 -23.21 16.02 -7.51
C GLN A 319 -23.38 14.83 -6.57
N ASN A 320 -24.51 14.16 -6.69
CA ASN A 320 -24.75 12.89 -6.04
C ASN A 320 -23.72 11.85 -6.58
N PHE A 321 -23.30 10.93 -5.73
CA PHE A 321 -22.32 9.93 -6.11
C PHE A 321 -22.61 8.56 -5.49
N LYS A 322 -22.12 7.50 -6.11
CA LYS A 322 -22.12 6.14 -5.60
C LYS A 322 -20.67 5.68 -5.38
N VAL A 323 -20.49 4.70 -4.52
CA VAL A 323 -19.17 4.09 -4.26
C VAL A 323 -18.91 2.96 -5.25
N ALA A 324 -19.91 2.13 -5.51
CA ALA A 324 -19.78 0.96 -6.33
C ALA A 324 -20.93 0.87 -7.34
N ASP A 325 -20.61 0.38 -8.51
CA ASP A 325 -21.56 -0.15 -9.46
C ASP A 325 -21.98 -1.57 -9.04
N SER A 326 -20.99 -2.42 -8.77
CA SER A 326 -21.21 -3.73 -8.18
C SER A 326 -20.23 -4.03 -7.05
N SER A 327 -20.67 -4.84 -6.08
CA SER A 327 -19.84 -5.31 -4.97
C SER A 327 -20.32 -6.68 -4.53
N PHE A 328 -19.47 -7.70 -4.70
CA PHE A 328 -19.86 -9.07 -4.45
C PHE A 328 -18.71 -9.96 -3.94
N ALA A 329 -19.09 -11.03 -3.26
CA ALA A 329 -18.24 -12.14 -2.89
C ALA A 329 -18.63 -13.38 -3.72
N VAL A 330 -17.68 -14.29 -3.93
CA VAL A 330 -17.92 -15.54 -4.66
C VAL A 330 -18.54 -16.64 -3.78
N ALA A 331 -18.53 -16.46 -2.47
CA ALA A 331 -19.07 -17.41 -1.52
C ALA A 331 -19.68 -16.71 -0.30
N LYS A 332 -20.77 -17.30 0.24
CA LYS A 332 -21.45 -16.83 1.46
C LYS A 332 -20.72 -17.26 2.75
N SER A 333 -19.72 -18.13 2.63
CA SER A 333 -19.01 -18.72 3.77
C SER A 333 -17.58 -19.09 3.41
N LEU A 334 -16.70 -19.02 4.39
CA LEU A 334 -15.32 -19.49 4.31
C LEU A 334 -15.19 -21.02 4.49
N ARG A 335 -16.28 -21.74 4.81
CA ARG A 335 -16.21 -23.21 4.96
C ARG A 335 -15.73 -23.86 3.66
N PRO A 336 -14.89 -24.93 3.76
CA PRO A 336 -14.37 -25.60 4.98
C PRO A 336 -13.13 -24.92 5.57
N PHE A 337 -12.65 -23.77 5.03
CA PHE A 337 -11.37 -23.13 5.35
C PHE A 337 -11.41 -22.18 6.54
N THR A 338 -12.51 -22.09 7.27
CA THR A 338 -12.73 -21.10 8.35
C THR A 338 -11.58 -21.05 9.36
N ARG A 339 -11.00 -22.20 9.74
CA ARG A 339 -9.92 -22.32 10.73
C ARG A 339 -8.59 -21.71 10.26
N TYR A 340 -8.36 -21.67 8.95
CA TYR A 340 -7.12 -21.15 8.35
C TYR A 340 -7.20 -19.65 8.06
N VAL A 341 -8.37 -19.04 8.25
CA VAL A 341 -8.58 -17.62 8.00
C VAL A 341 -8.70 -16.88 9.35
N LYS A 342 -7.88 -15.86 9.54
CA LYS A 342 -7.89 -15.05 10.76
C LYS A 342 -9.29 -14.46 10.99
N ASN A 343 -9.83 -14.62 12.21
CA ASN A 343 -11.19 -14.23 12.55
C ASN A 343 -12.24 -14.84 11.60
N GLY A 344 -12.02 -16.07 11.13
CA GLY A 344 -12.85 -16.73 10.11
C GLY A 344 -14.31 -16.82 10.49
N PHE A 345 -14.64 -17.07 11.77
CA PHE A 345 -16.02 -17.09 12.27
C PHE A 345 -16.69 -15.70 12.10
N VAL A 346 -16.01 -14.62 12.50
CA VAL A 346 -16.53 -13.24 12.37
C VAL A 346 -16.72 -12.87 10.89
N ASN A 347 -15.77 -13.27 10.03
CA ASN A 347 -15.89 -13.05 8.59
C ASN A 347 -17.07 -13.85 7.98
N ASN A 348 -17.33 -15.06 8.46
CA ASN A 348 -18.52 -15.83 8.05
C ASN A 348 -19.81 -15.11 8.42
N LEU A 349 -19.91 -14.56 9.64
CA LEU A 349 -21.07 -13.74 10.01
C LEU A 349 -21.20 -12.51 9.11
N GLY A 350 -20.07 -11.85 8.83
CA GLY A 350 -20.04 -10.71 7.89
C GLY A 350 -20.57 -11.10 6.50
N LEU A 351 -20.06 -12.17 5.90
CA LEU A 351 -20.51 -12.66 4.61
C LEU A 351 -22.00 -13.02 4.66
N PHE A 352 -22.45 -13.72 5.71
CA PHE A 352 -23.83 -14.16 5.86
C PHE A 352 -24.83 -13.01 5.93
N PHE A 353 -24.55 -11.98 6.75
CA PHE A 353 -25.48 -10.87 7.00
C PHE A 353 -25.39 -9.77 5.95
N LEU A 354 -24.20 -9.52 5.37
CA LEU A 354 -23.97 -8.41 4.45
C LEU A 354 -24.35 -8.75 3.01
N THR A 355 -24.47 -10.04 2.65
CA THR A 355 -24.64 -10.43 1.26
C THR A 355 -25.98 -11.12 0.97
N ARG A 356 -26.41 -10.99 -0.29
CA ARG A 356 -27.57 -11.71 -0.84
C ARG A 356 -27.16 -12.30 -2.20
N LYS A 357 -27.51 -13.56 -2.43
CA LYS A 357 -27.31 -14.21 -3.74
C LYS A 357 -28.21 -13.56 -4.78
N ARG A 358 -27.69 -13.34 -5.98
CA ARG A 358 -28.44 -12.87 -7.15
C ARG A 358 -28.42 -13.92 -8.27
N ASP A 359 -29.07 -13.60 -9.37
CA ASP A 359 -29.26 -14.48 -10.52
C ASP A 359 -27.95 -14.86 -11.23
N ASP A 360 -26.93 -14.00 -11.12
CA ASP A 360 -25.55 -14.26 -11.57
C ASP A 360 -24.80 -15.30 -10.71
N GLY A 361 -25.44 -15.82 -9.67
CA GLY A 361 -24.88 -16.81 -8.75
C GLY A 361 -23.96 -16.22 -7.68
N LEU A 362 -23.65 -14.93 -7.71
CA LEU A 362 -22.74 -14.24 -6.80
C LEU A 362 -23.46 -13.66 -5.56
N TYR A 363 -22.70 -13.35 -4.53
CA TYR A 363 -23.21 -12.85 -3.25
C TYR A 363 -22.97 -11.34 -3.13
N HIS A 364 -23.96 -10.54 -3.52
CA HIS A 364 -23.87 -9.10 -3.61
C HIS A 364 -24.00 -8.38 -2.27
N PHE A 365 -23.17 -7.36 -2.06
CA PHE A 365 -23.28 -6.39 -0.97
C PHE A 365 -24.08 -5.17 -1.43
N GLY A 366 -25.38 -5.36 -1.56
CA GLY A 366 -26.28 -4.39 -2.18
C GLY A 366 -26.36 -3.02 -1.50
N HIS A 367 -25.89 -2.87 -0.26
CA HIS A 367 -25.84 -1.54 0.38
C HIS A 367 -24.98 -0.57 -0.42
N TRP A 368 -23.80 -1.01 -0.88
CA TRP A 368 -22.88 -0.12 -1.58
C TRP A 368 -23.27 0.09 -3.05
N GLU A 369 -23.93 -0.88 -3.63
CA GLU A 369 -24.43 -0.80 -5.00
C GLU A 369 -25.61 0.17 -5.13
N ARG A 370 -26.50 0.20 -4.13
CA ARG A 370 -27.72 1.02 -4.17
C ARG A 370 -27.58 2.39 -3.50
N LYS A 371 -26.58 2.56 -2.60
CA LYS A 371 -26.45 3.76 -1.80
C LYS A 371 -25.99 4.94 -2.63
N VAL A 372 -26.89 5.87 -2.85
CA VAL A 372 -26.58 7.20 -3.39
C VAL A 372 -26.25 8.14 -2.23
N TYR A 373 -25.10 8.77 -2.32
CA TYR A 373 -24.65 9.76 -1.37
C TYR A 373 -24.91 11.15 -1.94
N LYS A 374 -25.45 12.06 -1.11
CA LYS A 374 -25.68 13.46 -1.45
C LYS A 374 -24.56 14.33 -0.89
N PRO A 375 -24.15 15.41 -1.57
CA PRO A 375 -23.29 16.45 -1.00
C PRO A 375 -23.86 16.96 0.32
N LYS A 376 -23.00 17.46 1.20
CA LYS A 376 -23.47 18.09 2.44
C LYS A 376 -24.03 19.49 2.13
N THR A 377 -25.11 19.84 2.80
CA THR A 377 -25.63 21.22 2.75
C THR A 377 -24.84 22.15 3.69
N LYS A 378 -24.49 21.64 4.88
CA LYS A 378 -23.75 22.41 5.89
C LYS A 378 -22.25 22.30 5.68
N ASN A 379 -21.55 23.45 5.56
CA ASN A 379 -20.11 23.57 5.35
C ASN A 379 -19.62 22.84 4.09
N HIS A 380 -20.43 22.79 3.05
CA HIS A 380 -20.02 22.29 1.74
C HIS A 380 -19.04 23.28 1.11
N PHE A 381 -18.03 22.74 0.42
CA PHE A 381 -17.08 23.54 -0.35
C PHE A 381 -17.40 23.44 -1.84
N SER A 382 -17.63 24.58 -2.48
CA SER A 382 -17.97 24.71 -3.91
C SER A 382 -16.92 25.49 -4.72
N GLY A 383 -15.81 25.91 -4.10
CA GLY A 383 -14.66 26.54 -4.77
C GLY A 383 -13.80 25.56 -5.58
N ASN A 384 -12.63 25.98 -6.01
CA ASN A 384 -11.73 25.15 -6.80
C ASN A 384 -11.04 24.09 -5.92
N LEU A 385 -11.13 22.82 -6.33
CA LEU A 385 -10.56 21.68 -5.64
C LEU A 385 -9.39 21.10 -6.44
N TYR A 386 -8.24 20.97 -5.81
CA TYR A 386 -7.07 20.30 -6.36
C TYR A 386 -6.77 19.08 -5.51
N VAL A 387 -6.56 17.92 -6.13
CA VAL A 387 -6.24 16.67 -5.43
C VAL A 387 -4.87 16.19 -5.89
N LEU A 388 -3.91 16.13 -4.96
CA LEU A 388 -2.58 15.59 -5.24
C LEU A 388 -2.58 14.08 -5.08
N THR A 389 -2.13 13.40 -6.14
CA THR A 389 -2.08 11.93 -6.24
C THR A 389 -0.68 11.40 -6.56
N ASN A 390 -0.42 10.15 -6.21
CA ASN A 390 0.70 9.34 -6.66
C ASN A 390 0.42 7.84 -6.43
N GLY A 391 1.39 6.96 -6.66
CA GLY A 391 1.27 5.52 -6.46
C GLY A 391 0.90 5.07 -5.04
N SER A 392 1.06 5.89 -4.01
CA SER A 392 0.55 5.57 -2.66
C SER A 392 -0.92 5.96 -2.46
N THR A 393 -1.54 6.67 -3.39
CA THR A 393 -2.98 6.95 -3.37
C THR A 393 -3.73 5.67 -3.72
N PHE A 394 -4.20 4.93 -2.69
CA PHE A 394 -4.66 3.56 -2.87
C PHE A 394 -6.00 3.28 -2.15
N SER A 395 -6.75 2.26 -2.60
CA SER A 395 -7.96 1.77 -1.93
C SER A 395 -9.01 2.87 -1.71
N ALA A 396 -9.40 3.19 -0.48
CA ALA A 396 -10.38 4.23 -0.17
C ALA A 396 -10.00 5.63 -0.70
N SER A 397 -8.71 5.91 -0.91
CA SER A 397 -8.26 7.15 -1.54
C SER A 397 -8.53 7.15 -3.04
N THR A 398 -8.39 6.02 -3.71
CA THR A 398 -8.77 5.86 -5.12
C THR A 398 -10.28 6.06 -5.30
N ILE A 399 -11.10 5.52 -4.37
CA ILE A 399 -12.56 5.73 -4.37
C ILE A 399 -12.91 7.22 -4.25
N PHE A 400 -12.17 7.99 -3.43
CA PHE A 400 -12.34 9.44 -3.34
C PHE A 400 -12.00 10.11 -4.66
N CYS A 401 -10.81 9.81 -5.23
CA CYS A 401 -10.38 10.38 -6.50
C CYS A 401 -11.39 10.09 -7.62
N ASN A 402 -11.85 8.84 -7.71
CA ASN A 402 -12.88 8.41 -8.65
C ASN A 402 -14.17 9.23 -8.51
N ALA A 403 -14.62 9.44 -7.29
CA ALA A 403 -15.89 10.14 -7.04
C ALA A 403 -15.85 11.63 -7.35
N VAL A 404 -14.67 12.28 -7.40
CA VAL A 404 -14.56 13.72 -7.65
C VAL A 404 -13.97 14.06 -9.01
N LYS A 405 -13.28 13.12 -9.68
CA LYS A 405 -12.67 13.32 -10.99
C LYS A 405 -13.72 13.70 -12.04
N GLY A 406 -13.37 14.68 -12.88
CA GLY A 406 -14.23 15.17 -13.96
C GLY A 406 -15.35 16.09 -13.51
N GLN A 407 -15.48 16.41 -12.21
CA GLN A 407 -16.48 17.38 -11.75
C GLN A 407 -16.01 18.83 -11.99
N PRO A 408 -16.91 19.77 -12.25
CA PRO A 408 -16.56 21.17 -12.48
C PRO A 408 -15.73 21.76 -11.33
N GLY A 409 -14.61 22.42 -11.67
CA GLY A 409 -13.70 23.02 -10.69
C GLY A 409 -12.88 22.03 -9.86
N VAL A 410 -12.80 20.79 -10.28
CA VAL A 410 -11.95 19.74 -9.67
C VAL A 410 -10.82 19.37 -10.61
N VAL A 411 -9.59 19.35 -10.10
CA VAL A 411 -8.39 18.97 -10.82
C VAL A 411 -7.60 17.95 -10.00
N LEU A 412 -7.36 16.78 -10.56
CA LEU A 412 -6.40 15.80 -10.01
C LEU A 412 -5.02 16.11 -10.60
N ALA A 413 -3.99 16.24 -9.75
CA ALA A 413 -2.64 16.59 -10.19
C ALA A 413 -1.61 15.66 -9.54
N GLY A 414 -0.56 15.30 -10.29
CA GLY A 414 0.51 14.44 -9.81
C GLY A 414 0.75 13.22 -10.68
N GLU A 415 0.83 12.05 -10.07
CA GLU A 415 1.06 10.79 -10.78
C GLU A 415 -0.19 9.90 -10.67
N GLU A 416 -0.27 8.88 -11.52
CA GLU A 416 -1.30 7.85 -11.47
C GLU A 416 -1.45 7.28 -10.05
N ALA A 417 -2.68 7.14 -9.55
CA ALA A 417 -2.97 6.51 -8.28
C ALA A 417 -2.61 5.00 -8.33
N GLY A 418 -2.14 4.46 -7.21
CA GLY A 418 -1.75 3.04 -7.15
C GLY A 418 -2.90 2.05 -7.04
N GLY A 419 -4.13 2.50 -6.82
CA GLY A 419 -5.30 1.64 -6.80
C GLY A 419 -6.06 1.69 -8.12
N GLY A 420 -6.65 0.55 -8.53
CA GLY A 420 -7.36 0.42 -9.80
C GLY A 420 -8.53 1.39 -9.97
N TRP A 421 -8.63 2.04 -11.12
CA TRP A 421 -9.73 2.95 -11.43
C TRP A 421 -11.04 2.21 -11.69
N TYR A 422 -10.98 1.11 -12.44
CA TYR A 422 -12.15 0.27 -12.68
C TYR A 422 -12.71 -0.32 -11.38
N GLY A 423 -11.86 -0.75 -10.48
CA GLY A 423 -12.27 -1.35 -9.21
C GLY A 423 -11.11 -1.87 -8.37
N ASN A 424 -11.45 -2.43 -7.22
CA ASN A 424 -10.50 -3.02 -6.29
C ASN A 424 -11.16 -4.09 -5.41
N ASN A 425 -10.39 -4.69 -4.50
CA ASN A 425 -10.85 -5.76 -3.60
C ASN A 425 -10.77 -5.36 -2.12
N GLY A 426 -11.03 -4.10 -1.80
CA GLY A 426 -10.73 -3.48 -0.50
C GLY A 426 -11.72 -3.75 0.64
N ILE A 427 -12.59 -4.76 0.55
CA ILE A 427 -13.63 -5.03 1.57
C ILE A 427 -13.36 -6.37 2.25
N LEU A 428 -13.35 -6.41 3.58
CA LEU A 428 -13.05 -7.59 4.39
C LEU A 428 -11.83 -8.35 3.86
N ILE A 429 -10.67 -8.04 4.41
CA ILE A 429 -9.39 -8.58 3.94
C ILE A 429 -8.68 -9.31 5.10
N PRO A 430 -9.17 -10.50 5.51
CA PRO A 430 -8.47 -11.31 6.49
C PRO A 430 -7.19 -11.91 5.94
N ASP A 431 -6.32 -12.38 6.85
CA ASP A 431 -5.16 -13.20 6.49
C ASP A 431 -5.58 -14.68 6.46
N ILE A 432 -5.17 -15.41 5.42
CA ILE A 432 -4.97 -16.86 5.45
C ILE A 432 -3.70 -17.10 6.28
N VAL A 433 -3.69 -18.09 7.15
CA VAL A 433 -2.53 -18.54 7.91
C VAL A 433 -2.27 -19.99 7.55
N LEU A 434 -1.12 -20.25 6.92
CA LEU A 434 -0.76 -21.59 6.48
C LEU A 434 -0.42 -22.49 7.67
N PRO A 435 -0.84 -23.76 7.68
CA PRO A 435 -0.75 -24.60 8.88
C PRO A 435 0.69 -24.98 9.30
N ASN A 436 1.58 -25.22 8.35
CA ASN A 436 2.94 -25.67 8.64
C ASN A 436 3.91 -24.50 8.84
N THR A 437 3.99 -23.58 7.88
CA THR A 437 4.93 -22.45 7.90
C THR A 437 4.40 -21.25 8.68
N HIS A 438 3.09 -21.15 8.90
CA HIS A 438 2.41 -19.98 9.44
C HIS A 438 2.61 -18.70 8.61
N LEU A 439 3.08 -18.81 7.38
CA LEU A 439 3.06 -17.70 6.43
C LEU A 439 1.63 -17.17 6.27
N ARG A 440 1.51 -15.89 6.00
CA ARG A 440 0.23 -15.22 5.86
C ARG A 440 0.03 -14.75 4.43
N VAL A 441 -1.18 -14.95 3.91
CA VAL A 441 -1.59 -14.37 2.63
C VAL A 441 -2.89 -13.62 2.85
N ARG A 442 -2.95 -12.36 2.46
CA ARG A 442 -4.16 -11.54 2.55
C ARG A 442 -5.17 -12.03 1.53
N LEU A 443 -6.39 -12.26 1.98
CA LEU A 443 -7.50 -12.74 1.19
C LEU A 443 -8.62 -11.70 1.17
N PRO A 444 -8.74 -10.86 0.14
CA PRO A 444 -9.95 -10.04 -0.01
C PRO A 444 -11.14 -10.93 -0.29
N LEU A 445 -12.27 -10.63 0.37
CA LEU A 445 -13.50 -11.44 0.25
C LEU A 445 -14.51 -10.82 -0.71
N PHE A 446 -14.33 -9.58 -1.12
CA PHE A 446 -15.21 -8.86 -2.03
C PHE A 446 -14.45 -8.24 -3.19
N ARG A 447 -15.02 -8.33 -4.39
CA ARG A 447 -14.72 -7.45 -5.51
C ARG A 447 -15.63 -6.22 -5.43
N LEU A 448 -15.07 -5.06 -5.71
CA LEU A 448 -15.78 -3.80 -5.84
C LEU A 448 -15.46 -3.21 -7.21
N VAL A 449 -16.45 -3.11 -8.09
CA VAL A 449 -16.39 -2.32 -9.32
C VAL A 449 -16.85 -0.91 -8.99
N GLN A 450 -16.03 0.08 -9.28
CA GLN A 450 -16.35 1.48 -8.95
C GLN A 450 -17.42 2.03 -9.89
N TYR A 451 -18.22 2.96 -9.37
CA TYR A 451 -19.26 3.64 -10.17
C TYR A 451 -18.62 4.75 -11.00
N ASN A 452 -18.11 4.41 -12.18
CA ASN A 452 -17.45 5.36 -13.08
C ASN A 452 -17.55 5.00 -14.57
N HIS A 453 -18.09 3.82 -14.90
CA HIS A 453 -18.17 3.31 -16.27
C HIS A 453 -16.82 3.28 -17.02
N ALA A 454 -15.70 3.22 -16.28
CA ALA A 454 -14.36 3.16 -16.84
C ALA A 454 -14.10 1.81 -17.53
N ALA A 455 -13.22 1.79 -18.51
CA ALA A 455 -12.73 0.55 -19.10
C ALA A 455 -11.90 -0.25 -18.09
N LYS A 456 -11.95 -1.57 -18.19
CA LYS A 456 -11.11 -2.49 -17.39
C LYS A 456 -9.73 -2.63 -18.03
N ASP A 457 -8.99 -1.54 -18.10
CA ASP A 457 -7.64 -1.47 -18.67
C ASP A 457 -6.52 -1.79 -17.66
N GLY A 458 -6.88 -2.02 -16.40
CA GLY A 458 -5.94 -2.28 -15.32
C GLY A 458 -5.24 -1.05 -14.76
N ARG A 459 -5.52 0.15 -15.29
CA ARG A 459 -4.88 1.40 -14.84
C ARG A 459 -5.45 1.89 -13.52
N GLY A 460 -4.64 2.67 -12.81
CA GLY A 460 -5.09 3.48 -11.68
C GLY A 460 -5.82 4.76 -12.14
N VAL A 461 -6.30 5.55 -11.20
CA VAL A 461 -6.89 6.86 -11.54
C VAL A 461 -5.79 7.77 -12.07
N MET A 462 -5.87 8.10 -13.36
CA MET A 462 -4.94 9.03 -13.99
C MET A 462 -5.24 10.47 -13.53
N PRO A 463 -4.22 11.27 -13.21
CA PRO A 463 -4.40 12.69 -12.93
C PRO A 463 -4.82 13.44 -14.19
N ASP A 464 -5.49 14.59 -14.02
CA ASP A 464 -5.80 15.51 -15.12
C ASP A 464 -4.54 16.28 -15.55
N ILE A 465 -3.64 16.53 -14.58
CA ILE A 465 -2.33 17.14 -14.82
C ILE A 465 -1.24 16.19 -14.32
N TYR A 466 -0.53 15.55 -15.24
CA TYR A 466 0.57 14.67 -14.89
C TYR A 466 1.82 15.46 -14.46
N ILE A 467 2.31 15.16 -13.26
CA ILE A 467 3.51 15.77 -12.68
C ILE A 467 4.38 14.63 -12.13
N GLY A 468 5.28 14.13 -12.95
CA GLY A 468 6.19 13.03 -12.58
C GLY A 468 7.32 13.47 -11.66
N THR A 469 8.13 12.48 -11.26
CA THR A 469 9.37 12.73 -10.52
C THR A 469 10.35 13.49 -11.38
N ASP A 470 11.01 14.50 -10.82
CA ASP A 470 12.00 15.35 -11.47
C ASP A 470 13.32 15.32 -10.70
N TYR A 471 14.43 15.10 -11.42
CA TYR A 471 15.75 14.99 -10.81
C TYR A 471 16.16 16.26 -10.08
N ASN A 472 16.02 17.43 -10.71
CA ASN A 472 16.45 18.70 -10.11
C ASN A 472 15.62 19.05 -8.87
N ALA A 473 14.30 18.84 -8.94
CA ALA A 473 13.41 19.04 -7.79
C ALA A 473 13.76 18.07 -6.65
N LEU A 474 14.04 16.80 -6.97
CA LEU A 474 14.48 15.80 -5.99
C LEU A 474 15.78 16.22 -5.31
N MET A 475 16.76 16.72 -6.07
CA MET A 475 18.07 17.16 -5.53
C MET A 475 17.92 18.38 -4.63
N LYS A 476 17.13 19.36 -5.06
CA LYS A 476 16.85 20.58 -4.30
C LYS A 476 15.89 20.36 -3.12
N GLY A 477 15.29 19.17 -2.99
CA GLY A 477 14.28 18.89 -1.97
C GLY A 477 12.98 19.68 -2.15
N VAL A 478 12.65 20.05 -3.40
CA VAL A 478 11.48 20.86 -3.75
C VAL A 478 10.29 19.94 -4.04
N ASP A 479 9.13 20.25 -3.49
CA ASP A 479 7.87 19.57 -3.81
C ASP A 479 7.28 20.13 -5.13
N LYS A 480 7.77 19.60 -6.26
CA LYS A 480 7.35 20.04 -7.60
C LYS A 480 5.83 19.93 -7.80
N LYS A 481 5.18 18.87 -7.28
CA LYS A 481 3.73 18.67 -7.44
C LYS A 481 2.94 19.79 -6.75
N MET A 482 3.29 20.09 -5.49
CA MET A 482 2.66 21.19 -4.76
C MET A 482 2.96 22.54 -5.44
N MET A 483 4.18 22.74 -5.89
CA MET A 483 4.61 23.98 -6.56
C MET A 483 3.80 24.25 -7.83
N VAL A 484 3.59 23.24 -8.69
CA VAL A 484 2.77 23.36 -9.90
C VAL A 484 1.32 23.69 -9.55
N VAL A 485 0.72 23.00 -8.58
CA VAL A 485 -0.66 23.29 -8.15
C VAL A 485 -0.79 24.71 -7.57
N MET A 486 0.17 25.16 -6.78
CA MET A 486 0.14 26.54 -6.26
C MET A 486 0.31 27.58 -7.36
N GLN A 487 1.08 27.27 -8.41
CA GLN A 487 1.21 28.14 -9.58
C GLN A 487 -0.12 28.25 -10.36
N LEU A 488 -0.81 27.12 -10.59
CA LEU A 488 -2.15 27.11 -11.21
C LEU A 488 -3.16 27.95 -10.41
N ILE A 489 -3.09 27.90 -9.08
CA ILE A 489 -3.94 28.69 -8.20
C ILE A 489 -3.63 30.20 -8.37
N LYS A 490 -2.35 30.58 -8.43
CA LYS A 490 -1.94 31.98 -8.64
C LYS A 490 -2.43 32.51 -9.98
N GLU A 491 -2.24 31.74 -11.05
CA GLU A 491 -2.70 32.11 -12.39
C GLU A 491 -4.24 32.31 -12.42
N LYS A 492 -4.97 31.41 -11.77
CA LYS A 492 -6.44 31.53 -11.67
C LYS A 492 -6.88 32.73 -10.84
N ASN A 493 -6.14 33.14 -9.83
CA ASN A 493 -6.41 34.35 -9.07
C ASN A 493 -6.08 35.62 -9.85
N ALA A 494 -5.04 35.60 -10.69
CA ALA A 494 -4.64 36.74 -11.53
C ALA A 494 -5.60 36.98 -12.73
N GLY A 495 -6.24 35.91 -13.24
CA GLY A 495 -7.22 36.01 -14.33
C GLY A 495 -8.64 36.36 -13.90
N LYS A 496 -8.84 36.70 -12.62
CA LYS A 496 -10.07 37.27 -12.06
C LYS A 496 -9.99 38.78 -11.96
#